data_9a430cd8f824e0cab5eb267ba7d573da
#
_entry.id   9a430cd8f824e0cab5eb267ba7d573da
#
_cell.length_a   1.000
_cell.length_b   1.000
_cell.length_c   1.000
_cell.angle_alpha   90.00
_cell.angle_beta   90.00
_cell.angle_gamma   90.00
#
_symmetry.space_group_name_H-M   'P 1'
#
loop_
_entity.id
_entity.type
_entity.pdbx_description
1 polymer ?
#
loop_
_entity_poly.entity_id
_entity_poly.type
_entity_poly.pdbx_seq_one_letter_code
_entity_poly.pdbx_strand_id
1 'polypeptide(L)'
;VGYGTGVALYLIFGVFAAWGGWVIWKCFLDLDSSRYPMQSFGDPFLRLFGVKMRHFINVAQSLQQFFTVAILIFSKALNIEQIAHSSVCFVAMMVVIMVVGMLGGFIRSLKKIGFIANAAVWMNIVNFIIW
;
A
#
# COMPACT_ATOMS: atom_id res chain seq x y z
N VAL A 1 2.96 3.99 -24.43
CA VAL A 1 1.54 4.11 -24.08
C VAL A 1 1.22 5.59 -24.00
N GLY A 2 0.26 6.10 -24.81
CA GLY A 2 -0.06 7.52 -24.84
C GLY A 2 -0.62 8.02 -23.51
N TYR A 3 -0.37 9.30 -23.19
CA TYR A 3 -0.77 9.94 -21.94
C TYR A 3 -2.25 9.70 -21.58
N GLY A 4 -3.16 9.79 -22.58
CA GLY A 4 -4.59 9.57 -22.40
C GLY A 4 -4.95 8.14 -21.94
N THR A 5 -4.29 7.14 -22.51
CA THR A 5 -4.52 5.73 -22.14
C THR A 5 -4.03 5.45 -20.71
N GLY A 6 -2.92 6.05 -20.29
CA GLY A 6 -2.41 5.94 -18.92
C GLY A 6 -3.39 6.51 -17.90
N VAL A 7 -3.91 7.72 -18.16
CA VAL A 7 -4.90 8.36 -17.27
C VAL A 7 -6.19 7.54 -17.20
N ALA A 8 -6.70 7.06 -18.33
CA ALA A 8 -7.91 6.24 -18.36
C ALA A 8 -7.77 4.95 -17.55
N LEU A 9 -6.66 4.22 -17.71
CA LEU A 9 -6.38 3.02 -16.94
C LEU A 9 -6.26 3.32 -15.43
N TYR A 10 -5.58 4.42 -15.07
CA TYR A 10 -5.45 4.83 -13.68
C TYR A 10 -6.79 5.11 -13.02
N LEU A 11 -7.70 5.81 -13.72
CA LEU A 11 -9.04 6.09 -13.23
C LEU A 11 -9.88 4.81 -13.08
N ILE A 12 -9.83 3.90 -14.06
CA ILE A 12 -10.54 2.63 -14.01
C ILE A 12 -10.07 1.81 -12.80
N PHE A 13 -8.76 1.61 -12.66
CA PHE A 13 -8.22 0.88 -11.51
C PHE A 13 -8.48 1.58 -10.18
N GLY A 14 -8.49 2.91 -10.14
CA GLY A 14 -8.86 3.71 -8.97
C GLY A 14 -10.29 3.43 -8.51
N VAL A 15 -11.25 3.39 -9.44
CA VAL A 15 -12.65 3.06 -9.13
C VAL A 15 -12.78 1.62 -8.62
N PHE A 16 -12.12 0.65 -9.27
CA PHE A 16 -12.12 -0.74 -8.79
C PHE A 16 -11.52 -0.89 -7.41
N ALA A 17 -10.40 -0.20 -7.13
CA ALA A 17 -9.76 -0.22 -5.82
C ALA A 17 -10.66 0.41 -4.73
N ALA A 18 -11.33 1.52 -5.04
CA ALA A 18 -12.27 2.18 -4.13
C ALA A 18 -13.48 1.28 -3.83
N TRP A 19 -14.02 0.65 -4.86
CA TRP A 19 -15.14 -0.29 -4.70
C TRP A 19 -14.74 -1.53 -3.88
N GLY A 20 -13.58 -2.11 -4.16
CA GLY A 20 -13.03 -3.22 -3.37
C GLY A 20 -12.82 -2.85 -1.90
N GLY A 21 -12.27 -1.67 -1.64
CA GLY A 21 -12.12 -1.14 -0.28
C GLY A 21 -13.45 -0.95 0.44
N TRP A 22 -14.46 -0.43 -0.25
CA TRP A 22 -15.81 -0.27 0.29
C TRP A 22 -16.47 -1.60 0.63
N VAL A 23 -16.36 -2.61 -0.24
CA VAL A 23 -16.88 -3.96 0.00
C VAL A 23 -16.22 -4.60 1.23
N ILE A 24 -14.91 -4.51 1.35
CA ILE A 24 -14.16 -5.02 2.49
C ILE A 24 -14.61 -4.32 3.78
N TRP A 25 -14.70 -2.99 3.75
CA TRP A 25 -15.15 -2.19 4.90
C TRP A 25 -16.56 -2.59 5.35
N LYS A 26 -17.49 -2.73 4.41
CA LYS A 26 -18.86 -3.19 4.69
C LYS A 26 -18.88 -4.59 5.27
N CYS A 27 -18.08 -5.50 4.71
CA CYS A 27 -17.94 -6.87 5.18
C CYS A 27 -17.42 -6.92 6.63
N PHE A 28 -16.49 -6.02 6.99
CA PHE A 28 -16.00 -5.89 8.36
C PHE A 28 -17.11 -5.40 9.30
N LEU A 29 -17.89 -4.39 8.91
CA LEU A 29 -18.99 -3.88 9.74
C LEU A 29 -20.08 -4.92 9.96
N ASP A 30 -20.45 -5.67 8.92
CA ASP A 30 -21.52 -6.67 8.99
C ASP A 30 -21.12 -7.92 9.82
N LEU A 31 -19.83 -8.24 9.81
CA LEU A 31 -19.30 -9.42 10.53
C LEU A 31 -18.71 -9.07 11.91
N ASP A 32 -18.49 -7.79 12.21
CA ASP A 32 -17.99 -7.39 13.53
C ASP A 32 -19.08 -7.54 14.59
N SER A 33 -18.74 -8.17 15.71
CA SER A 33 -19.66 -8.44 16.81
C SER A 33 -18.95 -8.09 18.11
N SER A 34 -19.67 -7.44 19.02
CA SER A 34 -19.18 -7.08 20.36
C SER A 34 -18.66 -8.28 21.16
N ARG A 35 -19.12 -9.49 20.85
CA ARG A 35 -18.71 -10.73 21.52
C ARG A 35 -17.41 -11.32 20.93
N TYR A 36 -17.13 -11.05 19.66
CA TYR A 36 -15.95 -11.54 18.94
C TYR A 36 -15.43 -10.45 18.02
N PRO A 37 -14.67 -9.46 18.55
CA PRO A 37 -14.13 -8.37 17.74
C PRO A 37 -13.14 -8.90 16.70
N MET A 38 -13.21 -8.37 15.48
CA MET A 38 -12.28 -8.70 14.43
C MET A 38 -10.97 -7.96 14.63
N GLN A 39 -9.85 -8.69 14.64
CA GLN A 39 -8.52 -8.14 14.86
C GLN A 39 -7.59 -8.25 13.65
N SER A 40 -7.90 -9.15 12.72
CA SER A 40 -7.05 -9.39 11.55
C SER A 40 -7.84 -9.44 10.24
N PHE A 41 -7.15 -9.16 9.13
CA PHE A 41 -7.74 -9.24 7.79
C PHE A 41 -8.24 -10.65 7.43
N GLY A 42 -7.68 -11.68 8.04
CA GLY A 42 -8.09 -13.08 7.84
C GLY A 42 -9.33 -13.51 8.60
N ASP A 43 -9.81 -12.71 9.58
CA ASP A 43 -10.93 -13.13 10.45
C ASP A 43 -12.28 -13.21 9.73
N PRO A 44 -12.64 -12.32 8.79
CA PRO A 44 -13.82 -12.50 7.95
C PRO A 44 -13.81 -13.81 7.17
N PHE A 45 -12.67 -14.18 6.63
CA PHE A 45 -12.49 -15.42 5.87
C PHE A 45 -12.54 -16.66 6.76
N LEU A 46 -12.10 -16.55 8.01
CA LEU A 46 -12.28 -17.61 9.01
C LEU A 46 -13.75 -17.91 9.24
N ARG A 47 -14.59 -16.88 9.35
CA ARG A 47 -16.02 -17.03 9.62
C ARG A 47 -16.80 -17.56 8.41
N LEU A 48 -16.41 -17.17 7.21
CA LEU A 48 -17.11 -17.56 5.97
C LEU A 48 -16.63 -18.91 5.43
N PHE A 49 -15.33 -19.20 5.49
CA PHE A 49 -14.70 -20.33 4.79
C PHE A 49 -13.86 -21.25 5.68
N GLY A 50 -13.75 -20.91 6.97
CA GLY A 50 -13.03 -21.73 7.95
C GLY A 50 -11.51 -21.47 8.02
N VAL A 51 -10.84 -22.25 8.88
CA VAL A 51 -9.45 -22.03 9.31
C VAL A 51 -8.44 -22.11 8.15
N LYS A 52 -8.62 -23.02 7.20
CA LYS A 52 -7.72 -23.18 6.06
C LYS A 52 -7.65 -21.92 5.19
N MET A 53 -8.81 -21.30 4.95
CA MET A 53 -8.90 -20.09 4.15
C MET A 53 -8.27 -18.89 4.86
N ARG A 54 -8.40 -18.79 6.17
CA ARG A 54 -7.69 -17.78 6.97
C ARG A 54 -6.18 -17.85 6.78
N HIS A 55 -5.59 -19.03 6.88
CA HIS A 55 -4.15 -19.21 6.68
C HIS A 55 -3.71 -18.86 5.26
N PHE A 56 -4.48 -19.31 4.27
CA PHE A 56 -4.20 -18.99 2.86
C PHE A 56 -4.21 -17.47 2.61
N ILE A 57 -5.22 -16.76 3.10
CA ILE A 57 -5.32 -15.30 2.95
C ILE A 57 -4.19 -14.58 3.68
N ASN A 58 -3.81 -15.01 4.87
CA ASN A 58 -2.72 -14.40 5.62
C ASN A 58 -1.38 -14.55 4.90
N VAL A 59 -1.11 -15.72 4.32
CA VAL A 59 0.10 -15.97 3.53
C VAL A 59 0.08 -15.12 2.25
N ALA A 60 -1.04 -15.12 1.52
CA ALA A 60 -1.20 -14.34 0.30
C ALA A 60 -1.00 -12.85 0.55
N GLN A 61 -1.58 -12.32 1.65
CA GLN A 61 -1.41 -10.92 2.04
C GLN A 61 0.03 -10.59 2.42
N SER A 62 0.71 -11.48 3.13
CA SER A 62 2.12 -11.28 3.49
C SER A 62 3.01 -11.22 2.24
N LEU A 63 2.80 -12.10 1.29
CA LEU A 63 3.49 -12.09 -0.01
C LEU A 63 3.18 -10.81 -0.80
N GLN A 64 1.92 -10.41 -0.86
CA GLN A 64 1.51 -9.17 -1.53
C GLN A 64 2.21 -7.97 -0.92
N GLN A 65 2.26 -7.85 0.41
CA GLN A 65 2.94 -6.75 1.09
C GLN A 65 4.44 -6.74 0.79
N PHE A 66 5.08 -7.90 0.78
CA PHE A 66 6.49 -8.03 0.43
C PHE A 66 6.78 -7.50 -0.99
N PHE A 67 6.01 -7.93 -1.99
CA PHE A 67 6.18 -7.45 -3.36
C PHE A 67 5.85 -5.95 -3.50
N THR A 68 4.83 -5.47 -2.81
CA THR A 68 4.46 -4.05 -2.82
C THR A 68 5.60 -3.18 -2.29
N VAL A 69 6.24 -3.57 -1.19
CA VAL A 69 7.39 -2.85 -0.64
C VAL A 69 8.55 -2.84 -1.62
N ALA A 70 8.86 -3.99 -2.26
CA ALA A 70 9.92 -4.07 -3.25
C ALA A 70 9.67 -3.13 -4.45
N ILE A 71 8.44 -3.11 -4.98
CA ILE A 71 8.06 -2.21 -6.09
C ILE A 71 8.15 -0.75 -5.67
N LEU A 72 7.73 -0.41 -4.45
CA LEU A 72 7.81 0.96 -3.94
C LEU A 72 9.26 1.45 -3.81
N ILE A 73 10.17 0.62 -3.28
CA ILE A 73 11.59 0.95 -3.18
C ILE A 73 12.17 1.19 -4.57
N PHE A 74 11.91 0.29 -5.51
CA PHE A 74 12.36 0.40 -6.89
C PHE A 74 11.85 1.67 -7.57
N SER A 75 10.55 1.95 -7.49
CA SER A 75 9.94 3.14 -8.10
C SER A 75 10.49 4.44 -7.51
N LYS A 76 10.71 4.49 -6.20
CA LYS A 76 11.29 5.68 -5.56
C LYS A 76 12.75 5.89 -5.94
N ALA A 77 13.53 4.83 -6.08
CA ALA A 77 14.91 4.90 -6.55
C ALA A 77 15.00 5.47 -7.98
N LEU A 78 14.15 4.99 -8.89
CA LEU A 78 14.06 5.51 -10.26
C LEU A 78 13.68 7.00 -10.29
N ASN A 79 12.70 7.42 -9.51
CA ASN A 79 12.28 8.82 -9.47
C ASN A 79 13.41 9.74 -8.98
N ILE A 80 14.18 9.33 -7.99
CA ILE A 80 15.30 10.12 -7.47
C ILE A 80 16.43 10.18 -8.50
N GLU A 81 16.72 9.07 -9.19
CA GLU A 81 17.71 9.04 -10.25
C GLU A 81 17.37 10.01 -11.37
N GLN A 82 16.12 10.06 -11.80
CA GLN A 82 15.64 10.99 -12.83
C GLN A 82 15.78 12.46 -12.40
N ILE A 83 15.51 12.77 -11.13
CA ILE A 83 15.61 14.14 -10.61
C ILE A 83 17.07 14.56 -10.41
N ALA A 84 17.93 13.65 -9.96
CA ALA A 84 19.30 13.96 -9.59
C ALA A 84 20.25 14.12 -10.79
N HIS A 85 19.83 13.85 -12.03
CA HIS A 85 20.65 13.87 -13.27
C HIS A 85 22.04 13.20 -13.10
N SER A 86 22.13 12.00 -12.57
CA SER A 86 23.14 11.77 -11.59
C SER A 86 24.29 10.85 -11.98
N SER A 87 25.39 11.18 -11.40
CA SER A 87 26.58 10.41 -11.09
C SER A 87 26.42 9.41 -9.91
N VAL A 88 25.23 9.25 -9.31
CA VAL A 88 25.01 8.38 -8.15
C VAL A 88 24.58 7.00 -8.61
N CYS A 89 25.27 5.97 -8.09
CA CYS A 89 24.94 4.57 -8.42
C CYS A 89 23.51 4.23 -7.98
N PHE A 90 22.66 3.74 -8.89
CA PHE A 90 21.27 3.35 -8.65
C PHE A 90 21.12 2.37 -7.47
N VAL A 91 22.06 1.42 -7.36
CA VAL A 91 22.05 0.44 -6.25
C VAL A 91 22.24 1.11 -4.89
N ALA A 92 23.12 2.11 -4.81
CA ALA A 92 23.33 2.86 -3.57
C ALA A 92 22.05 3.61 -3.14
N MET A 93 21.34 4.20 -4.10
CA MET A 93 20.06 4.87 -3.83
C MET A 93 18.99 3.89 -3.35
N MET A 94 18.90 2.69 -3.92
CA MET A 94 17.98 1.65 -3.44
C MET A 94 18.27 1.26 -1.99
N VAL A 95 19.55 1.09 -1.63
CA VAL A 95 19.96 0.75 -0.26
C VAL A 95 19.58 1.87 0.71
N VAL A 96 19.82 3.13 0.36
CA VAL A 96 19.44 4.29 1.20
C VAL A 96 17.94 4.31 1.44
N ILE A 97 17.12 4.16 0.40
CA ILE A 97 15.65 4.15 0.52
C ILE A 97 15.18 2.97 1.37
N MET A 98 15.79 1.80 1.21
CA MET A 98 15.49 0.63 2.02
C MET A 98 15.77 0.88 3.51
N VAL A 99 16.92 1.45 3.85
CA VAL A 99 17.29 1.81 5.24
C VAL A 99 16.32 2.83 5.81
N VAL A 100 16.01 3.90 5.07
CA VAL A 100 15.02 4.91 5.50
C VAL A 100 13.64 4.29 5.71
N GLY A 101 13.21 3.40 4.81
CA GLY A 101 11.96 2.66 4.95
C GLY A 101 11.93 1.75 6.20
N MET A 102 13.03 1.06 6.48
CA MET A 102 13.16 0.26 7.71
C MET A 102 13.07 1.13 8.96
N LEU A 103 13.78 2.26 9.02
CA LEU A 103 13.71 3.19 10.14
C LEU A 103 12.29 3.75 10.32
N GLY A 104 11.60 4.08 9.23
CA GLY A 104 10.19 4.48 9.24
C GLY A 104 9.26 3.39 9.79
N GLY A 105 9.54 2.12 9.49
CA GLY A 105 8.78 0.97 9.97
C GLY A 105 8.85 0.73 11.48
N PHE A 106 9.87 1.27 12.17
CA PHE A 106 9.95 1.21 13.64
C PHE A 106 8.94 2.14 14.34
N ILE A 107 8.30 3.06 13.61
CA ILE A 107 7.29 3.95 14.18
C ILE A 107 5.99 3.17 14.38
N ARG A 108 5.79 2.61 15.55
CA ARG A 108 4.64 1.76 15.91
C ARG A 108 3.37 2.54 16.31
N SER A 109 3.42 3.85 16.40
CA SER A 109 2.27 4.63 16.84
C SER A 109 1.26 4.84 15.70
N LEU A 110 0.11 4.18 15.77
CA LEU A 110 -1.00 4.31 14.80
C LEU A 110 -1.40 5.76 14.55
N LYS A 111 -1.37 6.62 15.58
CA LYS A 111 -1.70 8.05 15.45
C LYS A 111 -0.68 8.80 14.59
N LYS A 112 0.61 8.47 14.70
CA LYS A 112 1.69 9.05 13.88
C LYS A 112 1.65 8.51 12.45
N ILE A 113 1.34 7.23 12.28
CA ILE A 113 1.18 6.61 10.96
C ILE A 113 0.03 7.25 10.18
N GLY A 114 -1.11 7.51 10.82
CA GLY A 114 -2.25 8.20 10.19
C GLY A 114 -1.89 9.60 9.69
N PHE A 115 -1.10 10.35 10.44
CA PHE A 115 -0.60 11.67 10.00
C PHE A 115 0.34 11.55 8.80
N ILE A 116 1.30 10.61 8.84
CA ILE A 116 2.24 10.36 7.74
C ILE A 116 1.50 9.90 6.47
N ALA A 117 0.52 9.02 6.62
CA ALA A 117 -0.30 8.55 5.49
C ALA A 117 -1.09 9.69 4.86
N ASN A 118 -1.69 10.57 5.67
CA ASN A 118 -2.39 11.75 5.17
C ASN A 118 -1.43 12.72 4.44
N ALA A 119 -0.27 12.99 5.01
CA ALA A 119 0.76 13.81 4.36
C ALA A 119 1.21 13.19 3.02
N ALA A 120 1.38 11.87 2.96
CA ALA A 120 1.75 11.17 1.73
C ALA A 120 0.67 11.29 0.64
N VAL A 121 -0.62 11.24 1.00
CA VAL A 121 -1.72 11.47 0.06
C VAL A 121 -1.67 12.89 -0.52
N TRP A 122 -1.48 13.91 0.33
CA TRP A 122 -1.35 15.29 -0.12
C TRP A 122 -0.15 15.49 -1.04
N MET A 123 1.00 14.91 -0.70
CA MET A 123 2.19 14.97 -1.57
C MET A 123 1.95 14.30 -2.94
N ASN A 124 1.20 13.19 -2.98
CA ASN A 124 0.85 12.56 -4.24
C ASN A 124 -0.08 13.43 -5.09
N ILE A 125 -1.07 14.10 -4.46
CA ILE A 125 -1.97 15.04 -5.17
C ILE A 125 -1.16 16.20 -5.75
N VAL A 126 -0.28 16.81 -4.96
CA VAL A 126 0.58 17.91 -5.41
C VAL A 126 1.48 17.45 -6.57
N ASN A 127 2.08 16.28 -6.47
CA ASN A 127 2.91 15.71 -7.53
C ASN A 127 2.12 15.48 -8.82
N PHE A 128 0.87 15.05 -8.70
CA PHE A 128 -0.02 14.86 -9.86
C PHE A 128 -0.41 16.19 -10.53
N ILE A 129 -0.52 17.28 -9.76
CA ILE A 129 -0.85 18.61 -10.30
C ILE A 129 0.36 19.26 -11.01
N ILE A 130 1.57 18.98 -10.53
CA ILE A 130 2.81 19.56 -11.09
C ILE A 130 3.25 18.85 -12.39
N TRP A 131 2.87 17.59 -12.59
CA TRP A 131 3.15 16.80 -13.81
C TRP A 131 2.08 17.00 -14.88
#